data_36a849c4587299189652a314939995a6
#
_entry.id   36a849c4587299189652a314939995a6
#
_cell.length_a   1.000
_cell.length_b   1.000
_cell.length_c   1.000
_cell.angle_alpha   90.00
_cell.angle_beta   90.00
_cell.angle_gamma   90.00
#
_symmetry.space_group_name_H-M   'P 1'
#
loop_
_entity.id
_entity.type
_entity.pdbx_description
1 polymer ?
#
loop_
_entity_poly.entity_id
_entity_poly.type
_entity_poly.pdbx_seq_one_letter_code
_entity_poly.pdbx_strand_id
1 'polypeptide(L)'
;MAIRKRKWKTGQAWSYVFDAPGSTRTNRKQIFESGFASKKEAQDAETARRVKAQRDFELQSATPAAIPGTLAGLLKEFFSEHGAKALAAKTLQRYREMADYLASDLLAMPLPTIKAIHLSREWNRLLTSGGRGRRLGKPLSRKTVRNIAGLVSSAYTRGLRWGIAEVNPVQASEPPVPKKKEGIALSVEQQEQLIAGATAPWGMDVFLELDAATGARRGELLGLQWPDLQANQLNIGHSLSQVGQQVFLKEPKNKKFRVITIPPSALKKLQAHRKKQEQYRAHFGESYQGDFIFCNPDGSPLKPDTISASVSLLFRSLKLPKGASLHTLRHTHGSQLLAAGVPLTDVSKRLGHTNPHVTATVYAHALPGRDDLAAKAWEKFQTTGKQPVKPVRTRKSA
;
A
#
# COMPACT_ATOMS: atom_id res chain seq x y z
N MET A 1 19.28 34.06 -5.80
CA MET A 1 18.96 35.48 -5.56
C MET A 1 18.92 36.20 -6.90
N ALA A 2 17.85 36.90 -7.20
CA ALA A 2 17.82 37.68 -8.42
C ALA A 2 17.21 39.06 -8.16
N ILE A 3 18.09 40.01 -7.80
CA ILE A 3 17.77 41.43 -7.85
C ILE A 3 18.08 41.90 -9.26
N ARG A 4 17.09 42.41 -9.98
CA ARG A 4 17.23 42.80 -11.39
C ARG A 4 16.71 44.20 -11.63
N LYS A 5 17.41 44.95 -12.47
CA LYS A 5 16.93 46.24 -13.02
C LYS A 5 16.04 45.92 -14.23
N ARG A 6 14.77 46.35 -14.20
CA ARG A 6 13.82 46.12 -15.32
C ARG A 6 13.38 47.45 -15.90
N LYS A 7 13.25 47.48 -17.22
CA LYS A 7 12.64 48.60 -17.97
C LYS A 7 11.14 48.37 -18.06
N TRP A 8 10.36 49.33 -17.71
CA TRP A 8 8.91 49.39 -17.83
C TRP A 8 8.52 50.54 -18.77
N LYS A 9 7.26 50.59 -19.21
CA LYS A 9 6.76 51.70 -20.06
C LYS A 9 6.91 53.07 -19.40
N THR A 10 6.98 53.12 -18.07
CA THR A 10 7.04 54.33 -17.22
C THR A 10 8.42 54.62 -16.62
N GLY A 11 9.50 53.87 -17.01
CA GLY A 11 10.84 54.10 -16.48
C GLY A 11 11.59 52.83 -16.13
N GLN A 12 12.71 52.95 -15.39
CA GLN A 12 13.51 51.85 -14.92
C GLN A 12 13.37 51.73 -13.39
N ALA A 13 13.08 50.52 -12.88
CA ALA A 13 13.02 50.25 -11.46
C ALA A 13 13.75 48.95 -11.10
N TRP A 14 14.20 48.85 -9.87
CA TRP A 14 14.76 47.62 -9.32
C TRP A 14 13.66 46.73 -8.79
N SER A 15 13.87 45.42 -8.89
CA SER A 15 12.93 44.38 -8.43
C SER A 15 13.68 43.20 -7.84
N TYR A 16 13.05 42.50 -6.92
CA TYR A 16 13.55 41.22 -6.42
C TYR A 16 12.53 40.09 -6.65
N VAL A 17 13.05 38.87 -6.67
CA VAL A 17 12.27 37.64 -6.66
C VAL A 17 12.99 36.58 -5.83
N PHE A 18 12.23 35.91 -4.99
CA PHE A 18 12.73 34.75 -4.24
C PHE A 18 11.63 33.71 -4.03
N ASP A 19 12.02 32.46 -3.79
CA ASP A 19 11.08 31.39 -3.52
C ASP A 19 10.52 31.54 -2.11
N ALA A 20 9.19 31.48 -1.97
CA ALA A 20 8.53 31.55 -0.68
C ALA A 20 8.96 30.35 0.20
N PRO A 21 9.05 30.50 1.52
CA PRO A 21 9.31 29.40 2.44
C PRO A 21 8.32 28.24 2.20
N GLY A 22 8.80 26.98 2.28
CA GLY A 22 7.99 25.81 1.99
C GLY A 22 7.79 25.51 0.51
N SER A 23 8.40 26.27 -0.42
CA SER A 23 8.40 25.94 -1.85
C SER A 23 9.15 24.64 -2.13
N THR A 24 8.58 23.79 -2.98
CA THR A 24 9.21 22.55 -3.47
C THR A 24 9.37 22.60 -4.98
N ARG A 25 10.18 21.70 -5.56
CA ARG A 25 10.34 21.59 -7.03
C ARG A 25 9.02 21.41 -7.77
N THR A 26 8.02 20.78 -7.13
CA THR A 26 6.71 20.48 -7.72
C THR A 26 5.62 21.49 -7.36
N ASN A 27 5.87 22.36 -6.36
CA ASN A 27 4.94 23.42 -5.94
C ASN A 27 5.74 24.67 -5.60
N ARG A 28 6.27 25.32 -6.64
CA ARG A 28 7.08 26.50 -6.51
C ARG A 28 6.21 27.74 -6.38
N LYS A 29 6.30 28.43 -5.25
CA LYS A 29 5.68 29.74 -5.03
C LYS A 29 6.78 30.80 -4.95
N GLN A 30 6.65 31.85 -5.74
CA GLN A 30 7.62 32.96 -5.75
C GLN A 30 7.00 34.24 -5.22
N ILE A 31 7.79 34.96 -4.42
CA ILE A 31 7.47 36.31 -3.96
C ILE A 31 8.24 37.27 -4.85
N PHE A 32 7.53 38.16 -5.52
CA PHE A 32 8.07 39.18 -6.42
C PHE A 32 7.58 40.56 -5.99
N GLU A 33 8.49 41.54 -6.01
CA GLU A 33 8.16 42.94 -5.77
C GLU A 33 9.07 43.84 -6.62
N SER A 34 8.56 44.96 -7.08
CA SER A 34 9.26 45.90 -7.97
C SER A 34 8.86 47.34 -7.64
N GLY A 35 9.62 48.30 -8.20
CA GLY A 35 9.33 49.72 -7.98
C GLY A 35 10.39 50.42 -7.13
N PHE A 36 11.50 49.75 -6.80
CA PHE A 36 12.54 50.33 -5.98
C PHE A 36 13.45 51.24 -6.82
N ALA A 37 13.79 52.41 -6.24
CA ALA A 37 14.60 53.43 -6.92
C ALA A 37 16.09 53.00 -7.04
N SER A 38 16.61 52.25 -6.05
CA SER A 38 17.99 51.79 -6.03
C SER A 38 18.12 50.28 -5.79
N LYS A 39 19.29 49.72 -6.15
CA LYS A 39 19.64 48.32 -5.86
C LYS A 39 19.68 48.04 -4.37
N LYS A 40 20.19 48.97 -3.58
CA LYS A 40 20.28 48.86 -2.12
C LYS A 40 18.90 48.79 -1.48
N GLU A 41 17.99 49.66 -1.90
CA GLU A 41 16.60 49.68 -1.42
C GLU A 41 15.87 48.36 -1.73
N ALA A 42 16.03 47.82 -2.95
CA ALA A 42 15.50 46.53 -3.32
C ALA A 42 16.07 45.38 -2.46
N GLN A 43 17.35 45.47 -2.09
CA GLN A 43 18.03 44.46 -1.28
C GLN A 43 17.57 44.50 0.19
N ASP A 44 17.39 45.68 0.75
CA ASP A 44 16.92 45.88 2.12
C ASP A 44 15.44 45.42 2.23
N ALA A 45 14.63 45.78 1.23
CA ALA A 45 13.25 45.33 1.12
C ALA A 45 13.11 43.79 0.93
N GLU A 46 13.98 43.16 0.10
CA GLU A 46 14.03 41.70 -0.04
C GLU A 46 14.33 41.05 1.31
N THR A 47 15.34 41.55 2.02
CA THR A 47 15.73 41.01 3.33
C THR A 47 14.60 41.09 4.33
N ALA A 48 13.97 42.25 4.46
CA ALA A 48 12.81 42.44 5.33
C ALA A 48 11.64 41.53 4.95
N ARG A 49 11.37 41.42 3.66
CA ARG A 49 10.28 40.57 3.15
C ARG A 49 10.54 39.07 3.35
N ARG A 50 11.81 38.62 3.23
CA ARG A 50 12.21 37.24 3.55
C ARG A 50 11.99 36.91 5.01
N VAL A 51 12.45 37.78 5.93
CA VAL A 51 12.25 37.59 7.37
C VAL A 51 10.77 37.51 7.70
N LYS A 52 9.97 38.44 7.13
CA LYS A 52 8.51 38.41 7.31
C LYS A 52 7.88 37.13 6.74
N ALA A 53 8.23 36.75 5.51
CA ALA A 53 7.69 35.54 4.88
C ALA A 53 8.11 34.26 5.65
N GLN A 54 9.32 34.20 6.16
CA GLN A 54 9.79 33.10 7.00
C GLN A 54 8.99 33.04 8.32
N ARG A 55 8.80 34.16 8.98
CA ARG A 55 8.00 34.26 10.21
C ARG A 55 6.54 33.87 9.98
N ASP A 56 5.93 34.38 8.89
CA ASP A 56 4.55 34.04 8.51
C ASP A 56 4.42 32.55 8.19
N PHE A 57 5.42 31.97 7.53
CA PHE A 57 5.48 30.53 7.23
C PHE A 57 5.65 29.71 8.51
N GLU A 58 6.53 30.11 9.43
CA GLU A 58 6.70 29.46 10.74
C GLU A 58 5.44 29.56 11.60
N LEU A 59 4.75 30.72 11.58
CA LEU A 59 3.46 30.89 12.25
C LEU A 59 2.33 30.07 11.61
N GLN A 60 2.36 29.90 10.28
CA GLN A 60 1.37 29.07 9.55
C GLN A 60 1.75 27.60 9.57
N SER A 61 3.03 27.25 9.59
CA SER A 61 3.54 25.89 9.70
C SER A 61 3.73 25.44 11.16
N ALA A 62 3.77 26.37 12.11
CA ALA A 62 3.38 26.05 13.47
C ALA A 62 1.91 25.65 13.41
N THR A 63 1.65 24.36 13.10
CA THR A 63 0.41 23.70 13.46
C THR A 63 0.13 24.16 14.88
N PRO A 64 -1.02 24.85 15.18
CA PRO A 64 -1.30 25.32 16.53
C PRO A 64 -1.02 24.14 17.44
N ALA A 65 -0.12 24.34 18.40
CA ALA A 65 0.36 23.26 19.28
C ALA A 65 -0.91 22.54 19.71
N ALA A 66 -1.01 21.24 19.31
CA ALA A 66 -2.28 20.55 19.40
C ALA A 66 -2.74 20.68 20.84
N ILE A 67 -3.85 21.42 21.05
CA ILE A 67 -4.31 21.79 22.40
C ILE A 67 -4.54 20.47 23.13
N PRO A 68 -3.86 20.22 24.28
CA PRO A 68 -4.14 19.03 25.06
C PRO A 68 -5.65 18.87 25.26
N GLY A 69 -6.19 17.70 24.93
CA GLY A 69 -7.62 17.44 25.06
C GLY A 69 -8.49 17.63 23.82
N THR A 70 -7.94 18.05 22.66
CA THR A 70 -8.68 18.05 21.38
C THR A 70 -8.44 16.76 20.57
N LEU A 71 -9.28 16.51 19.54
CA LEU A 71 -9.09 15.38 18.63
C LEU A 71 -7.76 15.48 17.89
N ALA A 72 -7.35 16.67 17.46
CA ALA A 72 -6.04 16.89 16.86
C ALA A 72 -4.90 16.53 17.82
N GLY A 73 -5.02 16.93 19.09
CA GLY A 73 -4.09 16.58 20.14
C GLY A 73 -3.99 15.08 20.36
N LEU A 74 -5.12 14.39 20.46
CA LEU A 74 -5.16 12.94 20.61
C LEU A 74 -4.50 12.22 19.43
N LEU A 75 -4.75 12.65 18.19
CA LEU A 75 -4.13 12.06 17.00
C LEU A 75 -2.62 12.31 16.98
N LYS A 76 -2.16 13.49 17.39
CA LYS A 76 -0.72 13.80 17.50
C LYS A 76 -0.03 12.86 18.49
N GLU A 77 -0.57 12.72 19.70
CA GLU A 77 -0.06 11.79 20.72
C GLU A 77 -0.11 10.33 20.23
N PHE A 78 -1.20 9.95 19.56
CA PHE A 78 -1.31 8.62 18.98
C PHE A 78 -0.22 8.34 17.93
N PHE A 79 0.13 9.31 17.09
CA PHE A 79 1.17 9.13 16.08
C PHE A 79 2.58 9.14 16.66
N SER A 80 2.87 9.97 17.68
CA SER A 80 4.18 10.04 18.31
C SER A 80 4.45 8.86 19.23
N GLU A 81 3.54 8.58 20.17
CA GLU A 81 3.78 7.61 21.22
C GLU A 81 3.45 6.17 20.82
N HIS A 82 2.36 5.96 20.08
CA HIS A 82 2.00 4.62 19.64
C HIS A 82 2.42 4.33 18.20
N GLY A 83 2.19 5.27 17.30
CA GLY A 83 2.43 5.07 15.88
C GLY A 83 3.89 4.79 15.57
N ALA A 84 4.80 5.60 16.10
CA ALA A 84 6.24 5.48 15.86
C ALA A 84 6.83 4.19 16.44
N LYS A 85 6.32 3.71 17.59
CA LYS A 85 6.88 2.56 18.33
C LYS A 85 6.24 1.22 17.92
N ALA A 86 4.96 1.19 17.58
CA ALA A 86 4.19 -0.06 17.43
C ALA A 86 3.67 -0.33 16.01
N LEU A 87 3.61 0.68 15.15
CA LEU A 87 3.06 0.52 13.80
C LEU A 87 4.17 0.41 12.75
N ALA A 88 3.92 -0.42 11.72
CA ALA A 88 4.79 -0.42 10.56
C ALA A 88 4.76 0.96 9.88
N ALA A 89 5.90 1.43 9.37
CA ALA A 89 6.05 2.75 8.74
C ALA A 89 4.99 3.04 7.66
N LYS A 90 4.65 2.05 6.81
CA LYS A 90 3.57 2.17 5.81
C LYS A 90 2.18 2.35 6.44
N THR A 91 1.92 1.72 7.58
CA THR A 91 0.65 1.88 8.31
C THR A 91 0.56 3.27 8.93
N LEU A 92 1.66 3.73 9.54
CA LEU A 92 1.74 5.07 10.11
C LEU A 92 1.57 6.16 9.03
N GLN A 93 2.26 6.02 7.89
CA GLN A 93 2.08 6.90 6.74
C GLN A 93 0.59 6.93 6.32
N ARG A 94 -0.03 5.76 6.19
CA ARG A 94 -1.43 5.66 5.77
C ARG A 94 -2.39 6.29 6.79
N TYR A 95 -2.11 6.16 8.07
CA TYR A 95 -2.91 6.78 9.13
C TYR A 95 -2.80 8.31 9.11
N ARG A 96 -1.60 8.87 8.87
CA ARG A 96 -1.43 10.32 8.69
C ARG A 96 -2.22 10.82 7.49
N GLU A 97 -2.11 10.15 6.33
CA GLU A 97 -2.89 10.47 5.14
C GLU A 97 -4.41 10.41 5.39
N MET A 98 -4.88 9.48 6.24
CA MET A 98 -6.29 9.36 6.62
C MET A 98 -6.73 10.48 7.56
N ALA A 99 -5.90 10.89 8.51
CA ALA A 99 -6.20 12.00 9.41
C ALA A 99 -6.41 13.30 8.67
N ASP A 100 -5.69 13.50 7.57
CA ASP A 100 -5.82 14.68 6.72
C ASP A 100 -7.21 14.85 6.07
N TYR A 101 -8.05 13.82 6.03
CA TYR A 101 -9.42 13.92 5.52
C TYR A 101 -10.42 14.51 6.52
N LEU A 102 -10.08 14.50 7.82
CA LEU A 102 -10.97 15.01 8.87
C LEU A 102 -11.11 16.51 8.78
N ALA A 103 -12.32 17.02 9.07
CA ALA A 103 -12.60 18.44 9.07
C ALA A 103 -11.84 19.17 10.18
N SER A 104 -11.37 20.39 9.89
CA SER A 104 -10.67 21.26 10.84
C SER A 104 -11.47 21.48 12.11
N ASP A 105 -12.78 21.74 11.95
CA ASP A 105 -13.67 22.00 13.06
C ASP A 105 -13.77 20.81 14.02
N LEU A 106 -13.89 19.59 13.46
CA LEU A 106 -13.90 18.37 14.25
C LEU A 106 -12.54 18.14 14.95
N LEU A 107 -11.43 18.41 14.25
CA LEU A 107 -10.07 18.28 14.82
C LEU A 107 -9.83 19.24 15.98
N ALA A 108 -10.43 20.44 15.93
CA ALA A 108 -10.33 21.47 16.98
C ALA A 108 -11.26 21.21 18.18
N MET A 109 -12.24 20.30 18.05
CA MET A 109 -13.20 20.03 19.14
C MET A 109 -12.53 19.40 20.35
N PRO A 110 -12.85 19.85 21.59
CA PRO A 110 -12.45 19.18 22.82
C PRO A 110 -13.03 17.76 22.91
N LEU A 111 -12.21 16.77 23.31
CA LEU A 111 -12.59 15.37 23.35
C LEU A 111 -13.89 15.08 24.13
N PRO A 112 -14.15 15.68 25.32
CA PRO A 112 -15.39 15.45 26.08
C PRO A 112 -16.65 15.92 25.34
N THR A 113 -16.52 16.90 24.42
CA THR A 113 -17.66 17.46 23.67
C THR A 113 -17.99 16.67 22.42
N ILE A 114 -17.08 15.80 21.95
CA ILE A 114 -17.29 15.00 20.76
C ILE A 114 -18.26 13.86 21.07
N LYS A 115 -19.48 13.98 20.52
CA LYS A 115 -20.53 12.96 20.59
C LYS A 115 -20.60 12.16 19.29
N ALA A 116 -21.25 11.00 19.34
CA ALA A 116 -21.45 10.15 18.16
C ALA A 116 -22.04 10.91 16.96
N ILE A 117 -22.95 11.85 17.19
CA ILE A 117 -23.59 12.65 16.14
C ILE A 117 -22.58 13.52 15.34
N HIS A 118 -21.54 14.06 16.00
CA HIS A 118 -20.50 14.84 15.31
C HIS A 118 -19.73 13.95 14.34
N LEU A 119 -19.39 12.74 14.75
CA LEU A 119 -18.72 11.75 13.91
C LEU A 119 -19.63 11.25 12.79
N SER A 120 -20.91 10.98 13.07
CA SER A 120 -21.88 10.58 12.03
C SER A 120 -22.02 11.66 10.94
N ARG A 121 -22.05 12.94 11.33
CA ARG A 121 -22.05 14.07 10.37
C ARG A 121 -20.76 14.09 9.55
N GLU A 122 -19.64 13.85 10.18
CA GLU A 122 -18.34 13.78 9.49
C GLU A 122 -18.28 12.60 8.49
N TRP A 123 -18.77 11.40 8.87
CA TRP A 123 -18.87 10.28 7.93
C TRP A 123 -19.75 10.60 6.73
N ASN A 124 -20.87 11.28 6.94
CA ASN A 124 -21.75 11.71 5.85
C ASN A 124 -21.06 12.75 4.96
N ARG A 125 -20.38 13.75 5.53
CA ARG A 125 -19.57 14.72 4.77
C ARG A 125 -18.53 14.03 3.91
N LEU A 126 -17.80 13.07 4.47
CA LEU A 126 -16.78 12.30 3.74
C LEU A 126 -17.40 11.47 2.61
N LEU A 127 -18.58 10.89 2.81
CA LEU A 127 -19.29 10.11 1.80
C LEU A 127 -19.85 10.97 0.65
N THR A 128 -20.13 12.25 0.88
CA THR A 128 -20.70 13.16 -0.12
C THR A 128 -19.64 14.00 -0.82
N SER A 129 -18.70 14.59 -0.08
CA SER A 129 -17.77 15.59 -0.58
C SER A 129 -16.35 15.50 0.01
N GLY A 130 -15.99 14.37 0.62
CA GLY A 130 -14.73 14.22 1.36
C GLY A 130 -13.45 14.12 0.51
N GLY A 131 -13.53 14.17 -0.81
CA GLY A 131 -12.37 14.10 -1.69
C GLY A 131 -11.43 15.28 -1.53
N ARG A 132 -10.11 15.06 -1.76
CA ARG A 132 -9.03 16.07 -1.66
C ARG A 132 -8.18 16.11 -2.93
N GLY A 133 -7.44 17.19 -3.11
CA GLY A 133 -6.57 17.38 -4.28
C GLY A 133 -7.34 17.27 -5.59
N ARG A 134 -6.89 16.43 -6.53
CA ARG A 134 -7.57 16.21 -7.82
C ARG A 134 -9.01 15.67 -7.70
N ARG A 135 -9.42 15.23 -6.53
CA ARG A 135 -10.76 14.70 -6.22
C ARG A 135 -11.52 15.58 -5.25
N LEU A 136 -11.13 16.85 -5.13
CA LEU A 136 -11.78 17.81 -4.24
C LEU A 136 -13.30 17.84 -4.51
N GLY A 137 -14.10 17.79 -3.43
CA GLY A 137 -15.55 17.80 -3.51
C GLY A 137 -16.22 16.51 -4.00
N LYS A 138 -15.44 15.47 -4.36
CA LYS A 138 -16.01 14.17 -4.77
C LYS A 138 -16.22 13.23 -3.57
N PRO A 139 -17.20 12.32 -3.64
CA PRO A 139 -17.46 11.36 -2.57
C PRO A 139 -16.28 10.39 -2.36
N LEU A 140 -16.05 10.02 -1.09
CA LEU A 140 -15.18 8.92 -0.73
C LEU A 140 -15.94 7.60 -0.71
N SER A 141 -15.23 6.49 -0.94
CA SER A 141 -15.82 5.16 -0.82
C SER A 141 -16.15 4.82 0.64
N ARG A 142 -17.22 4.03 0.87
CA ARG A 142 -17.57 3.51 2.20
C ARG A 142 -16.37 2.84 2.89
N LYS A 143 -15.54 2.10 2.13
CA LYS A 143 -14.32 1.46 2.65
C LYS A 143 -13.30 2.50 3.16
N THR A 144 -13.10 3.60 2.43
CA THR A 144 -12.18 4.68 2.84
C THR A 144 -12.68 5.32 4.12
N VAL A 145 -13.96 5.69 4.19
CA VAL A 145 -14.56 6.31 5.40
C VAL A 145 -14.49 5.35 6.59
N ARG A 146 -14.78 4.05 6.40
CA ARG A 146 -14.64 3.03 7.44
C ARG A 146 -13.20 2.94 7.98
N ASN A 147 -12.20 3.05 7.09
CA ASN A 147 -10.80 3.04 7.51
C ASN A 147 -10.42 4.30 8.29
N ILE A 148 -10.95 5.48 7.91
CA ILE A 148 -10.77 6.72 8.66
C ILE A 148 -11.40 6.60 10.05
N ALA A 149 -12.63 6.08 10.15
CA ALA A 149 -13.28 5.81 11.42
C ALA A 149 -12.47 4.81 12.28
N GLY A 150 -11.87 3.79 11.65
CA GLY A 150 -10.98 2.84 12.32
C GLY A 150 -9.73 3.50 12.90
N LEU A 151 -9.12 4.47 12.21
CA LEU A 151 -8.04 5.28 12.75
C LEU A 151 -8.50 6.06 13.99
N VAL A 152 -9.61 6.81 13.88
CA VAL A 152 -10.15 7.62 14.99
C VAL A 152 -10.48 6.72 16.19
N SER A 153 -11.11 5.57 15.96
CA SER A 153 -11.40 4.59 17.02
C SER A 153 -10.13 4.06 17.68
N SER A 154 -9.09 3.78 16.91
CA SER A 154 -7.79 3.31 17.44
C SER A 154 -7.13 4.39 18.30
N ALA A 155 -7.19 5.66 17.89
CA ALA A 155 -6.69 6.78 18.67
C ALA A 155 -7.45 6.94 19.98
N TYR A 156 -8.80 6.91 19.95
CA TYR A 156 -9.62 6.93 21.18
C TYR A 156 -9.33 5.75 22.11
N THR A 157 -9.19 4.54 21.58
CA THR A 157 -8.85 3.35 22.37
C THR A 157 -7.52 3.51 23.09
N ARG A 158 -6.55 4.19 22.48
CA ARG A 158 -5.29 4.56 23.16
C ARG A 158 -5.48 5.70 24.13
N GLY A 159 -6.23 6.74 23.74
CA GLY A 159 -6.58 7.86 24.62
C GLY A 159 -7.24 7.43 25.91
N LEU A 160 -8.14 6.43 25.88
CA LEU A 160 -8.72 5.80 27.06
C LEU A 160 -7.66 5.19 28.00
N ARG A 161 -6.69 4.47 27.42
CA ARG A 161 -5.60 3.84 28.20
C ARG A 161 -4.62 4.86 28.76
N TRP A 162 -4.51 6.02 28.17
CA TRP A 162 -3.63 7.12 28.62
C TRP A 162 -4.36 8.11 29.55
N GLY A 163 -5.66 7.91 29.82
CA GLY A 163 -6.45 8.84 30.60
C GLY A 163 -6.74 10.18 29.90
N ILE A 164 -6.49 10.28 28.57
CA ILE A 164 -6.75 11.49 27.76
C ILE A 164 -8.22 11.57 27.34
N ALA A 165 -8.88 10.43 27.15
CA ALA A 165 -10.29 10.32 26.78
C ALA A 165 -11.02 9.43 27.78
N GLU A 166 -12.32 9.70 28.01
CA GLU A 166 -13.19 8.91 28.90
C GLU A 166 -14.06 7.92 28.11
N VAL A 167 -14.41 8.24 26.87
CA VAL A 167 -15.31 7.44 26.05
C VAL A 167 -14.79 7.41 24.61
N ASN A 168 -15.04 6.30 23.91
CA ASN A 168 -14.82 6.20 22.45
C ASN A 168 -16.16 6.32 21.71
N PRO A 169 -16.48 7.47 21.13
CA PRO A 169 -17.79 7.70 20.50
C PRO A 169 -17.92 7.08 19.10
N VAL A 170 -16.84 6.50 18.54
CA VAL A 170 -16.80 6.05 17.15
C VAL A 170 -17.77 4.91 16.88
N GLN A 171 -17.88 3.93 17.78
CA GLN A 171 -18.77 2.80 17.57
C GLN A 171 -20.24 3.23 17.51
N ALA A 172 -20.65 4.09 18.44
CA ALA A 172 -22.01 4.65 18.49
C ALA A 172 -22.30 5.62 17.32
N SER A 173 -21.29 6.06 16.55
CA SER A 173 -21.46 6.91 15.36
C SER A 173 -21.79 6.12 14.09
N GLU A 174 -21.91 4.81 14.17
CA GLU A 174 -22.27 3.89 13.08
C GLU A 174 -21.46 4.12 11.79
N PRO A 175 -20.13 3.90 11.81
CA PRO A 175 -19.31 4.09 10.62
C PRO A 175 -19.79 3.21 9.46
N PRO A 176 -19.76 3.72 8.19
CA PRO A 176 -20.36 3.04 7.06
C PRO A 176 -19.75 1.65 6.83
N VAL A 177 -20.61 0.66 6.60
CA VAL A 177 -20.20 -0.70 6.28
C VAL A 177 -19.95 -0.81 4.76
N PRO A 178 -18.74 -1.21 4.31
CA PRO A 178 -18.47 -1.44 2.90
C PRO A 178 -19.30 -2.62 2.39
N LYS A 179 -19.86 -2.48 1.18
CA LYS A 179 -20.44 -3.65 0.50
C LYS A 179 -19.33 -4.65 0.19
N LYS A 180 -19.57 -5.92 0.51
CA LYS A 180 -18.66 -7.00 0.13
C LYS A 180 -18.61 -7.07 -1.41
N LYS A 181 -17.40 -6.96 -1.97
CA LYS A 181 -17.19 -7.18 -3.40
C LYS A 181 -16.81 -8.64 -3.58
N GLU A 182 -17.40 -9.27 -4.55
CA GLU A 182 -16.96 -10.59 -5.00
C GLU A 182 -15.54 -10.51 -5.54
N GLY A 183 -14.77 -11.56 -5.29
CA GLY A 183 -13.40 -11.67 -5.82
C GLY A 183 -13.48 -11.88 -7.34
N ILE A 184 -12.66 -11.15 -8.09
CA ILE A 184 -12.50 -11.38 -9.52
C ILE A 184 -11.50 -12.53 -9.69
N ALA A 185 -11.84 -13.56 -10.44
CA ALA A 185 -10.93 -14.57 -10.92
C ALA A 185 -10.78 -14.45 -12.45
N LEU A 186 -9.56 -14.64 -12.96
CA LEU A 186 -9.29 -14.66 -14.40
C LEU A 186 -9.48 -16.06 -14.95
N SER A 187 -9.95 -16.16 -16.20
CA SER A 187 -9.89 -17.43 -16.92
C SER A 187 -8.45 -17.80 -17.30
N VAL A 188 -8.21 -19.02 -17.77
CA VAL A 188 -6.88 -19.47 -18.21
C VAL A 188 -6.41 -18.60 -19.38
N GLU A 189 -7.28 -18.35 -20.36
CA GLU A 189 -7.00 -17.54 -21.54
C GLU A 189 -6.64 -16.09 -21.17
N GLN A 190 -7.34 -15.51 -20.17
CA GLN A 190 -7.04 -14.17 -19.66
C GLN A 190 -5.69 -14.10 -18.96
N GLN A 191 -5.28 -15.17 -18.26
CA GLN A 191 -3.96 -15.26 -17.64
C GLN A 191 -2.86 -15.38 -18.72
N GLU A 192 -3.06 -16.23 -19.72
CA GLU A 192 -2.15 -16.38 -20.87
C GLU A 192 -2.00 -15.07 -21.64
N GLN A 193 -3.11 -14.39 -21.93
CA GLN A 193 -3.12 -13.07 -22.56
C GLN A 193 -2.34 -12.04 -21.74
N LEU A 194 -2.51 -12.04 -20.42
CA LEU A 194 -1.80 -11.12 -19.52
C LEU A 194 -0.29 -11.37 -19.53
N ILE A 195 0.13 -12.63 -19.46
CA ILE A 195 1.54 -13.02 -19.44
C ILE A 195 2.20 -12.74 -20.80
N ALA A 196 1.52 -13.06 -21.90
CA ALA A 196 2.00 -12.81 -23.27
C ALA A 196 2.14 -11.32 -23.57
N GLY A 197 1.24 -10.49 -23.03
CA GLY A 197 1.29 -9.03 -23.19
C GLY A 197 2.34 -8.32 -22.34
N ALA A 198 3.01 -9.02 -21.43
CA ALA A 198 3.99 -8.45 -20.52
C ALA A 198 5.38 -8.36 -21.16
N THR A 199 5.79 -7.16 -21.58
CA THR A 199 7.03 -6.93 -22.37
C THR A 199 8.11 -6.13 -21.65
N ALA A 200 7.94 -5.82 -20.35
CA ALA A 200 8.90 -5.00 -19.62
C ALA A 200 10.26 -5.72 -19.42
N PRO A 201 11.39 -5.02 -19.59
CA PRO A 201 12.74 -5.62 -19.62
C PRO A 201 13.17 -6.28 -18.29
N TRP A 202 12.57 -5.89 -17.17
CA TRP A 202 12.85 -6.47 -15.85
C TRP A 202 12.23 -7.87 -15.63
N GLY A 203 11.65 -8.49 -16.65
CA GLY A 203 11.05 -9.84 -16.57
C GLY A 203 9.61 -9.83 -16.06
N MET A 204 8.79 -8.88 -16.51
CA MET A 204 7.38 -8.77 -16.11
C MET A 204 6.58 -10.03 -16.47
N ASP A 205 6.85 -10.65 -17.60
CA ASP A 205 6.26 -11.92 -18.03
C ASP A 205 6.55 -13.06 -17.04
N VAL A 206 7.81 -13.19 -16.64
CA VAL A 206 8.25 -14.19 -15.64
C VAL A 206 7.64 -13.89 -14.26
N PHE A 207 7.56 -12.62 -13.89
CA PHE A 207 6.93 -12.18 -12.64
C PHE A 207 5.44 -12.55 -12.59
N LEU A 208 4.69 -12.28 -13.67
CA LEU A 208 3.27 -12.60 -13.75
C LEU A 208 3.00 -14.10 -13.83
N GLU A 209 3.85 -14.85 -14.54
CA GLU A 209 3.83 -16.33 -14.53
C GLU A 209 4.02 -16.85 -13.11
N LEU A 210 5.02 -16.33 -12.39
CA LEU A 210 5.32 -16.78 -11.03
C LEU A 210 4.21 -16.38 -10.05
N ASP A 211 3.60 -15.19 -10.22
CA ASP A 211 2.44 -14.76 -9.43
C ASP A 211 1.25 -15.72 -9.66
N ALA A 212 0.94 -16.04 -10.92
CA ALA A 212 -0.12 -16.99 -11.27
C ALA A 212 0.17 -18.40 -10.72
N ALA A 213 1.43 -18.87 -10.79
CA ALA A 213 1.83 -20.21 -10.36
C ALA A 213 1.91 -20.39 -8.84
N THR A 214 2.11 -19.31 -8.09
CA THR A 214 2.35 -19.37 -6.63
C THR A 214 1.24 -18.72 -5.81
N GLY A 215 0.54 -17.74 -6.36
CA GLY A 215 -0.38 -16.88 -5.63
C GLY A 215 0.32 -16.07 -4.52
N ALA A 216 1.62 -15.84 -4.62
CA ALA A 216 2.36 -15.06 -3.62
C ALA A 216 1.93 -13.59 -3.63
N ARG A 217 2.19 -12.86 -2.55
CA ARG A 217 1.89 -11.43 -2.55
C ARG A 217 2.91 -10.67 -3.39
N ARG A 218 2.49 -9.57 -4.05
CA ARG A 218 3.39 -8.70 -4.83
C ARG A 218 4.73 -8.42 -4.13
N GLY A 219 4.67 -8.00 -2.87
CA GLY A 219 5.88 -7.67 -2.12
C GLY A 219 6.75 -8.88 -1.81
N GLU A 220 6.17 -10.06 -1.65
CA GLU A 220 6.88 -11.32 -1.46
C GLU A 220 7.64 -11.69 -2.74
N LEU A 221 6.99 -11.64 -3.91
CA LEU A 221 7.64 -11.89 -5.19
C LEU A 221 8.77 -10.89 -5.49
N LEU A 222 8.54 -9.61 -5.24
CA LEU A 222 9.57 -8.58 -5.45
C LEU A 222 10.73 -8.67 -4.44
N GLY A 223 10.51 -9.31 -3.30
CA GLY A 223 11.52 -9.55 -2.27
C GLY A 223 12.31 -10.84 -2.46
N LEU A 224 11.97 -11.69 -3.45
CA LEU A 224 12.69 -12.93 -3.74
C LEU A 224 14.11 -12.64 -4.22
N GLN A 225 15.03 -13.39 -3.68
CA GLN A 225 16.44 -13.41 -4.10
C GLN A 225 16.80 -14.78 -4.69
N TRP A 226 17.86 -14.85 -5.50
CA TRP A 226 18.26 -16.12 -6.12
C TRP A 226 18.57 -17.25 -5.12
N PRO A 227 19.16 -16.99 -3.93
CA PRO A 227 19.32 -18.01 -2.90
C PRO A 227 18.01 -18.60 -2.37
N ASP A 228 16.87 -17.88 -2.52
CA ASP A 228 15.56 -18.38 -2.10
C ASP A 228 15.03 -19.49 -3.02
N LEU A 229 15.59 -19.65 -4.23
CA LEU A 229 15.25 -20.71 -5.17
C LEU A 229 16.21 -21.88 -5.02
N GLN A 230 15.71 -22.99 -4.49
CA GLN A 230 16.44 -24.26 -4.39
C GLN A 230 15.72 -25.35 -5.17
N ALA A 231 16.37 -25.89 -6.21
CA ALA A 231 15.74 -26.79 -7.18
C ALA A 231 14.44 -26.15 -7.75
N ASN A 232 13.28 -26.71 -7.44
CA ASN A 232 11.97 -26.16 -7.83
C ASN A 232 11.16 -25.61 -6.63
N GLN A 233 11.84 -25.31 -5.53
CA GLN A 233 11.23 -24.78 -4.32
C GLN A 233 11.62 -23.32 -4.11
N LEU A 234 10.64 -22.48 -3.85
CA LEU A 234 10.81 -21.08 -3.47
C LEU A 234 10.55 -20.89 -1.99
N ASN A 235 11.55 -20.38 -1.29
CA ASN A 235 11.42 -19.97 0.11
C ASN A 235 10.87 -18.54 0.18
N ILE A 236 9.62 -18.36 0.57
CA ILE A 236 9.00 -17.06 0.76
C ILE A 236 9.26 -16.58 2.18
N GLY A 237 10.38 -15.90 2.36
CA GLY A 237 10.87 -15.43 3.67
C GLY A 237 10.91 -13.91 3.83
N HIS A 238 10.77 -13.17 2.75
CA HIS A 238 10.92 -11.72 2.75
C HIS A 238 9.81 -11.03 1.97
N SER A 239 9.67 -9.73 2.16
CA SER A 239 8.70 -8.93 1.39
C SER A 239 9.22 -7.52 1.17
N LEU A 240 9.31 -7.10 -0.07
CA LEU A 240 9.67 -5.74 -0.43
C LEU A 240 8.50 -4.79 -0.11
N SER A 241 8.79 -3.73 0.62
CA SER A 241 7.82 -2.71 1.05
C SER A 241 8.31 -1.33 0.66
N GLN A 242 7.41 -0.42 0.34
CA GLN A 242 7.75 0.95 -0.05
C GLN A 242 7.03 1.96 0.86
N VAL A 243 7.77 2.98 1.31
CA VAL A 243 7.25 4.14 2.03
C VAL A 243 7.84 5.40 1.37
N GLY A 244 7.00 6.21 0.76
CA GLY A 244 7.46 7.30 -0.09
C GLY A 244 8.32 6.78 -1.25
N GLN A 245 9.55 7.26 -1.34
CA GLN A 245 10.53 6.83 -2.35
C GLN A 245 11.43 5.68 -1.89
N GLN A 246 11.43 5.38 -0.61
CA GLN A 246 12.31 4.36 -0.03
C GLN A 246 11.69 2.96 -0.12
N VAL A 247 12.51 1.98 -0.45
CA VAL A 247 12.16 0.57 -0.56
C VAL A 247 12.94 -0.21 0.50
N PHE A 248 12.25 -1.09 1.20
CA PHE A 248 12.84 -1.90 2.29
C PHE A 248 12.50 -3.36 2.10
N LEU A 249 13.47 -4.22 2.31
CA LEU A 249 13.23 -5.64 2.49
C LEU A 249 12.77 -5.88 3.93
N LYS A 250 11.61 -6.51 4.10
CA LYS A 250 11.03 -6.82 5.40
C LYS A 250 10.94 -8.31 5.60
N GLU A 251 11.27 -8.76 6.79
CA GLU A 251 10.89 -10.09 7.26
C GLU A 251 9.38 -10.20 7.46
N PRO A 252 8.81 -11.41 7.35
CA PRO A 252 7.40 -11.64 7.64
C PRO A 252 7.06 -11.25 9.09
N LYS A 253 5.92 -10.61 9.31
CA LYS A 253 5.48 -10.14 10.64
C LYS A 253 5.54 -11.18 11.76
N ASN A 254 5.44 -12.47 11.40
CA ASN A 254 5.40 -13.58 12.37
C ASN A 254 6.59 -14.53 12.20
N LYS A 255 7.66 -14.13 11.50
CA LYS A 255 8.82 -14.99 11.15
C LYS A 255 8.39 -16.35 10.53
N LYS A 256 7.19 -16.40 9.92
CA LYS A 256 6.68 -17.59 9.27
C LYS A 256 7.15 -17.60 7.83
N PHE A 257 8.16 -18.41 7.57
CA PHE A 257 8.60 -18.76 6.23
C PHE A 257 7.67 -19.83 5.66
N ARG A 258 7.49 -19.83 4.34
CA ARG A 258 6.83 -20.92 3.65
C ARG A 258 7.57 -21.29 2.38
N VAL A 259 7.64 -22.57 2.11
CA VAL A 259 8.21 -23.12 0.89
C VAL A 259 7.09 -23.42 -0.08
N ILE A 260 7.22 -22.96 -1.32
CA ILE A 260 6.26 -23.20 -2.41
C ILE A 260 6.98 -23.93 -3.52
N THR A 261 6.51 -25.12 -3.87
CA THR A 261 6.96 -25.84 -5.07
C THR A 261 6.37 -25.19 -6.31
N ILE A 262 7.20 -24.82 -7.28
CA ILE A 262 6.78 -24.24 -8.56
C ILE A 262 6.78 -25.29 -9.68
N PRO A 263 5.89 -25.13 -10.68
CA PRO A 263 5.84 -26.07 -11.82
C PRO A 263 7.07 -25.94 -12.71
N PRO A 264 7.44 -27.01 -13.44
CA PRO A 264 8.63 -27.00 -14.31
C PRO A 264 8.64 -25.88 -15.36
N SER A 265 7.45 -25.48 -15.86
CA SER A 265 7.30 -24.36 -16.80
C SER A 265 7.78 -23.03 -16.21
N ALA A 266 7.35 -22.71 -14.99
CA ALA A 266 7.80 -21.51 -14.28
C ALA A 266 9.30 -21.56 -13.95
N LEU A 267 9.80 -22.73 -13.56
CA LEU A 267 11.26 -22.92 -13.30
C LEU A 267 12.08 -22.65 -14.56
N LYS A 268 11.67 -23.18 -15.71
CA LYS A 268 12.35 -22.94 -17.00
C LYS A 268 12.42 -21.46 -17.35
N LYS A 269 11.31 -20.71 -17.15
CA LYS A 269 11.29 -19.26 -17.37
C LYS A 269 12.18 -18.51 -16.41
N LEU A 270 12.22 -18.89 -15.13
CA LEU A 270 13.12 -18.30 -14.14
C LEU A 270 14.59 -18.53 -14.51
N GLN A 271 14.95 -19.74 -14.97
CA GLN A 271 16.33 -20.02 -15.41
C GLN A 271 16.72 -19.18 -16.64
N ALA A 272 15.81 -19.01 -17.60
CA ALA A 272 16.04 -18.13 -18.75
C ALA A 272 16.18 -16.65 -18.32
N HIS A 273 15.38 -16.23 -17.34
CA HIS A 273 15.47 -14.90 -16.75
C HIS A 273 16.81 -14.66 -16.06
N ARG A 274 17.31 -15.65 -15.30
CA ARG A 274 18.62 -15.58 -14.64
C ARG A 274 19.74 -15.35 -15.65
N LYS A 275 19.73 -16.08 -16.77
CA LYS A 275 20.74 -15.89 -17.84
C LYS A 275 20.73 -14.46 -18.41
N LYS A 276 19.56 -13.84 -18.56
CA LYS A 276 19.47 -12.42 -18.96
C LYS A 276 20.02 -11.47 -17.90
N GLN A 277 19.77 -11.73 -16.64
CA GLN A 277 20.31 -10.94 -15.53
C GLN A 277 21.83 -11.06 -15.42
N GLU A 278 22.41 -12.22 -15.70
CA GLU A 278 23.85 -12.44 -15.72
C GLU A 278 24.55 -11.53 -16.76
N GLN A 279 23.89 -11.22 -17.88
CA GLN A 279 24.40 -10.26 -18.86
C GLN A 279 24.42 -8.82 -18.28
N TYR A 280 23.39 -8.41 -17.55
CA TYR A 280 23.38 -7.12 -16.84
C TYR A 280 24.43 -7.08 -15.75
N ARG A 281 24.57 -8.15 -14.96
CA ARG A 281 25.59 -8.27 -13.90
C ARG A 281 27.00 -8.12 -14.50
N ALA A 282 27.28 -8.77 -15.61
CA ALA A 282 28.55 -8.61 -16.32
C ALA A 282 28.78 -7.18 -16.83
N HIS A 283 27.71 -6.51 -17.33
CA HIS A 283 27.81 -5.15 -17.83
C HIS A 283 28.08 -4.13 -16.71
N PHE A 284 27.39 -4.23 -15.57
CA PHE A 284 27.53 -3.30 -14.44
C PHE A 284 28.70 -3.65 -13.51
N GLY A 285 29.25 -4.86 -13.57
CA GLY A 285 30.37 -5.30 -12.75
C GLY A 285 30.16 -5.06 -11.25
N GLU A 286 31.12 -4.41 -10.61
CA GLU A 286 31.07 -4.08 -9.17
C GLU A 286 29.92 -3.13 -8.78
N SER A 287 29.37 -2.39 -9.73
CA SER A 287 28.23 -1.49 -9.51
C SER A 287 26.89 -2.22 -9.45
N TYR A 288 26.85 -3.52 -9.75
CA TYR A 288 25.61 -4.30 -9.70
C TYR A 288 25.18 -4.56 -8.26
N GLN A 289 23.89 -4.28 -7.96
CA GLN A 289 23.35 -4.26 -6.60
C GLN A 289 22.48 -5.50 -6.28
N GLY A 290 22.87 -6.27 -5.28
CA GLY A 290 22.03 -7.33 -4.69
C GLY A 290 21.81 -8.55 -5.58
N ASP A 291 20.91 -9.42 -5.13
CA ASP A 291 20.62 -10.73 -5.74
C ASP A 291 19.13 -10.96 -6.01
N PHE A 292 18.35 -9.87 -6.16
CA PHE A 292 16.91 -9.98 -6.40
C PHE A 292 16.60 -10.70 -7.72
N ILE A 293 15.61 -11.59 -7.69
CA ILE A 293 15.12 -12.25 -8.90
C ILE A 293 14.51 -11.21 -9.86
N PHE A 294 13.77 -10.24 -9.32
CA PHE A 294 13.16 -9.15 -10.07
C PHE A 294 13.77 -7.82 -9.63
N CYS A 295 14.57 -7.22 -10.47
CA CYS A 295 15.32 -6.00 -10.19
C CYS A 295 15.41 -5.08 -11.42
N ASN A 296 15.91 -3.87 -11.22
CA ASN A 296 16.34 -3.00 -12.30
C ASN A 296 17.61 -3.60 -12.98
N PRO A 297 18.00 -3.10 -14.17
CA PRO A 297 19.20 -3.59 -14.86
C PRO A 297 20.49 -3.52 -14.04
N ASP A 298 20.60 -2.53 -13.14
CA ASP A 298 21.71 -2.34 -12.21
C ASP A 298 21.64 -3.24 -10.95
N GLY A 299 20.67 -4.14 -10.88
CA GLY A 299 20.43 -5.02 -9.74
C GLY A 299 19.67 -4.39 -8.57
N SER A 300 19.41 -3.09 -8.60
CA SER A 300 18.65 -2.40 -7.53
C SER A 300 17.19 -2.86 -7.46
N PRO A 301 16.57 -2.84 -6.26
CA PRO A 301 15.22 -3.35 -6.07
C PRO A 301 14.19 -2.52 -6.84
N LEU A 302 13.20 -3.21 -7.43
CA LEU A 302 12.06 -2.57 -8.09
C LEU A 302 11.16 -1.87 -7.07
N LYS A 303 10.60 -0.73 -7.44
CA LYS A 303 9.63 0.00 -6.62
C LYS A 303 8.24 -0.66 -6.70
N PRO A 304 7.71 -1.23 -5.61
CA PRO A 304 6.44 -1.95 -5.64
C PRO A 304 5.25 -1.16 -6.22
N ASP A 305 5.19 0.15 -5.95
CA ASP A 305 4.08 0.97 -6.44
C ASP A 305 4.18 1.23 -7.95
N THR A 306 5.40 1.37 -8.50
CA THR A 306 5.64 1.46 -9.95
C THR A 306 5.22 0.17 -10.65
N ILE A 307 5.58 -0.99 -10.11
CA ILE A 307 5.17 -2.29 -10.65
C ILE A 307 3.64 -2.43 -10.68
N SER A 308 2.96 -2.06 -9.59
CA SER A 308 1.50 -2.07 -9.58
C SER A 308 0.88 -1.15 -10.62
N ALA A 309 1.46 0.03 -10.83
CA ALA A 309 0.98 0.96 -11.84
C ALA A 309 1.16 0.38 -13.26
N SER A 310 2.35 -0.16 -13.58
CA SER A 310 2.64 -0.79 -14.87
C SER A 310 1.73 -1.97 -15.16
N VAL A 311 1.55 -2.87 -14.20
CA VAL A 311 0.65 -4.03 -14.35
C VAL A 311 -0.81 -3.57 -14.48
N SER A 312 -1.23 -2.52 -13.76
CA SER A 312 -2.58 -1.97 -13.89
C SER A 312 -2.82 -1.32 -15.26
N LEU A 313 -1.79 -0.75 -15.88
CA LEU A 313 -1.84 -0.27 -17.26
C LEU A 313 -2.01 -1.45 -18.23
N LEU A 314 -1.24 -2.52 -18.05
CA LEU A 314 -1.35 -3.74 -18.86
C LEU A 314 -2.74 -4.37 -18.76
N PHE A 315 -3.31 -4.52 -17.55
CA PHE A 315 -4.70 -5.00 -17.38
C PHE A 315 -5.70 -4.18 -18.18
N ARG A 316 -5.53 -2.86 -18.23
CA ARG A 316 -6.42 -1.96 -18.96
C ARG A 316 -6.24 -2.04 -20.47
N SER A 317 -4.99 -2.09 -20.96
CA SER A 317 -4.68 -2.20 -22.39
C SER A 317 -5.22 -3.50 -23.00
N LEU A 318 -5.17 -4.59 -22.22
CA LEU A 318 -5.70 -5.90 -22.62
C LEU A 318 -7.22 -6.04 -22.36
N LYS A 319 -7.90 -4.97 -21.92
CA LYS A 319 -9.34 -4.97 -21.61
C LYS A 319 -9.77 -6.08 -20.65
N LEU A 320 -8.90 -6.50 -19.74
CA LEU A 320 -9.22 -7.49 -18.71
C LEU A 320 -10.28 -6.97 -17.73
N PRO A 321 -10.94 -7.82 -16.94
CA PRO A 321 -12.08 -7.45 -16.11
C PRO A 321 -11.84 -6.20 -15.26
N LYS A 322 -12.77 -5.25 -15.26
CA LYS A 322 -12.64 -3.98 -14.54
C LYS A 322 -12.50 -4.23 -13.04
N GLY A 323 -11.44 -3.69 -12.46
CA GLY A 323 -11.10 -3.88 -11.05
C GLY A 323 -10.10 -5.01 -10.80
N ALA A 324 -9.71 -5.77 -11.83
CA ALA A 324 -8.61 -6.72 -11.74
C ALA A 324 -7.27 -6.02 -11.47
N SER A 325 -6.40 -6.70 -10.78
CA SER A 325 -5.09 -6.21 -10.32
C SER A 325 -4.15 -7.39 -10.05
N LEU A 326 -2.90 -7.14 -9.69
CA LEU A 326 -1.99 -8.22 -9.25
C LEU A 326 -2.61 -9.14 -8.19
N HIS A 327 -3.36 -8.58 -7.23
CA HIS A 327 -4.03 -9.41 -6.22
C HIS A 327 -5.09 -10.34 -6.80
N THR A 328 -5.59 -10.04 -7.99
CA THR A 328 -6.52 -10.93 -8.74
C THR A 328 -5.85 -12.25 -9.14
N LEU A 329 -4.56 -12.25 -9.54
CA LEU A 329 -3.84 -13.49 -9.85
C LEU A 329 -3.79 -14.43 -8.64
N ARG A 330 -3.52 -13.88 -7.46
CA ARG A 330 -3.58 -14.66 -6.21
C ARG A 330 -4.98 -15.20 -5.92
N HIS A 331 -6.04 -14.41 -6.16
CA HIS A 331 -7.43 -14.89 -6.03
C HIS A 331 -7.71 -16.00 -7.04
N THR A 332 -7.29 -15.82 -8.28
CA THR A 332 -7.42 -16.81 -9.34
C THR A 332 -6.73 -18.12 -8.97
N HIS A 333 -5.46 -18.05 -8.52
CA HIS A 333 -4.70 -19.21 -8.07
C HIS A 333 -5.44 -19.99 -6.96
N GLY A 334 -5.89 -19.29 -5.92
CA GLY A 334 -6.64 -19.92 -4.83
C GLY A 334 -7.95 -20.56 -5.28
N SER A 335 -8.72 -19.87 -6.15
CA SER A 335 -9.98 -20.40 -6.71
C SER A 335 -9.75 -21.63 -7.59
N GLN A 336 -8.73 -21.61 -8.45
CA GLN A 336 -8.37 -22.72 -9.34
C GLN A 336 -7.94 -23.96 -8.57
N LEU A 337 -7.10 -23.80 -7.53
CA LEU A 337 -6.69 -24.92 -6.68
C LEU A 337 -7.88 -25.56 -5.95
N LEU A 338 -8.78 -24.75 -5.40
CA LEU A 338 -9.98 -25.26 -4.74
C LEU A 338 -10.93 -25.95 -5.75
N ALA A 339 -11.07 -25.39 -6.94
CA ALA A 339 -11.85 -26.01 -8.02
C ALA A 339 -11.24 -27.35 -8.45
N ALA A 340 -9.90 -27.45 -8.47
CA ALA A 340 -9.16 -28.68 -8.73
C ALA A 340 -9.20 -29.71 -7.57
N GLY A 341 -9.89 -29.43 -6.47
CA GLY A 341 -10.07 -30.34 -5.34
C GLY A 341 -8.96 -30.30 -4.29
N VAL A 342 -8.01 -29.36 -4.37
CA VAL A 342 -6.98 -29.22 -3.34
C VAL A 342 -7.62 -28.82 -2.01
N PRO A 343 -7.31 -29.48 -0.89
CA PRO A 343 -7.88 -29.17 0.42
C PRO A 343 -7.70 -27.69 0.80
N LEU A 344 -8.74 -27.07 1.37
CA LEU A 344 -8.75 -25.66 1.77
C LEU A 344 -7.58 -25.30 2.70
N THR A 345 -7.20 -26.21 3.59
CA THR A 345 -6.07 -26.04 4.51
C THR A 345 -4.74 -25.94 3.77
N ASP A 346 -4.56 -26.70 2.70
CA ASP A 346 -3.31 -26.72 1.93
C ASP A 346 -3.24 -25.50 1.02
N VAL A 347 -4.35 -25.09 0.40
CA VAL A 347 -4.46 -23.80 -0.30
C VAL A 347 -4.16 -22.63 0.66
N SER A 348 -4.71 -22.66 1.88
CA SER A 348 -4.47 -21.64 2.90
C SER A 348 -2.97 -21.55 3.29
N LYS A 349 -2.31 -22.69 3.51
CA LYS A 349 -0.86 -22.78 3.78
C LYS A 349 -0.04 -22.25 2.62
N ARG A 350 -0.35 -22.69 1.38
CA ARG A 350 0.34 -22.25 0.17
C ARG A 350 0.23 -20.74 -0.03
N LEU A 351 -0.94 -20.18 0.16
CA LEU A 351 -1.16 -18.74 0.10
C LEU A 351 -0.55 -17.98 1.29
N GLY A 352 -0.23 -18.65 2.40
CA GLY A 352 0.29 -18.02 3.62
C GLY A 352 -0.76 -17.14 4.32
N HIS A 353 -2.00 -17.65 4.43
CA HIS A 353 -3.01 -17.06 5.29
C HIS A 353 -2.76 -17.49 6.74
N THR A 354 -2.82 -16.53 7.66
CA THR A 354 -2.64 -16.81 9.09
C THR A 354 -3.79 -17.60 9.71
N ASN A 355 -4.98 -17.49 9.09
CA ASN A 355 -6.19 -18.19 9.49
C ASN A 355 -6.87 -18.80 8.25
N PRO A 356 -7.16 -20.12 8.23
CA PRO A 356 -7.91 -20.77 7.15
C PRO A 356 -9.30 -20.17 6.89
N HIS A 357 -9.91 -19.55 7.91
CA HIS A 357 -11.18 -18.84 7.76
C HIS A 357 -11.12 -17.72 6.69
N VAL A 358 -9.95 -17.08 6.53
CA VAL A 358 -9.75 -16.10 5.45
C VAL A 358 -9.93 -16.77 4.08
N THR A 359 -9.34 -17.96 3.88
CA THR A 359 -9.49 -18.73 2.65
C THR A 359 -10.96 -19.14 2.44
N ALA A 360 -11.61 -19.67 3.47
CA ALA A 360 -13.01 -20.06 3.41
C ALA A 360 -13.90 -18.87 3.02
N THR A 361 -13.75 -17.72 3.68
CA THR A 361 -14.58 -16.53 3.42
C THR A 361 -14.35 -15.91 2.05
N VAL A 362 -13.10 -15.90 1.58
CA VAL A 362 -12.71 -15.29 0.30
C VAL A 362 -13.14 -16.18 -0.88
N TYR A 363 -13.05 -17.50 -0.73
CA TYR A 363 -13.26 -18.46 -1.82
C TYR A 363 -14.52 -19.31 -1.67
N ALA A 364 -15.43 -18.97 -0.74
CA ALA A 364 -16.71 -19.70 -0.54
C ALA A 364 -17.52 -19.85 -1.82
N HIS A 365 -17.47 -18.84 -2.71
CA HIS A 365 -18.15 -18.87 -4.01
C HIS A 365 -17.55 -19.85 -5.03
N ALA A 366 -16.26 -20.23 -4.85
CA ALA A 366 -15.59 -21.20 -5.72
C ALA A 366 -15.85 -22.66 -5.29
N LEU A 367 -16.66 -22.88 -4.27
CA LEU A 367 -17.04 -24.18 -3.73
C LEU A 367 -18.55 -24.41 -3.80
N PRO A 368 -19.21 -24.25 -4.97
CA PRO A 368 -20.65 -24.52 -5.04
C PRO A 368 -20.91 -26.03 -4.96
N GLY A 369 -21.94 -26.41 -4.17
CA GLY A 369 -22.67 -27.66 -4.33
C GLY A 369 -21.86 -28.97 -4.35
N ARG A 370 -20.94 -29.16 -3.39
CA ARG A 370 -20.15 -30.41 -3.31
C ARG A 370 -20.75 -31.48 -2.41
N ASP A 371 -22.04 -31.37 -2.10
CA ASP A 371 -22.70 -32.34 -1.24
C ASP A 371 -22.74 -33.71 -1.91
N ASP A 372 -22.99 -33.75 -3.21
CA ASP A 372 -22.95 -34.98 -4.02
C ASP A 372 -21.54 -35.63 -4.05
N LEU A 373 -20.45 -34.82 -4.01
CA LEU A 373 -19.08 -35.34 -3.88
C LEU A 373 -18.84 -35.90 -2.50
N ALA A 374 -19.40 -35.27 -1.46
CA ALA A 374 -19.32 -35.78 -0.11
C ALA A 374 -20.07 -37.12 0.04
N ALA A 375 -21.27 -37.20 -0.51
CA ALA A 375 -22.06 -38.45 -0.55
C ALA A 375 -21.31 -39.57 -1.29
N LYS A 376 -20.78 -39.28 -2.49
CA LYS A 376 -19.98 -40.25 -3.27
C LYS A 376 -18.71 -40.69 -2.54
N ALA A 377 -18.03 -39.75 -1.87
CA ALA A 377 -16.81 -40.06 -1.11
C ALA A 377 -17.14 -40.96 0.10
N TRP A 378 -18.26 -40.69 0.78
CA TRP A 378 -18.73 -41.50 1.89
C TRP A 378 -19.11 -42.89 1.42
N GLU A 379 -19.88 -43.06 0.33
CA GLU A 379 -20.25 -44.33 -0.27
C GLU A 379 -19.01 -45.13 -0.66
N LYS A 380 -18.05 -44.50 -1.35
CA LYS A 380 -16.76 -45.12 -1.69
C LYS A 380 -15.99 -45.60 -0.45
N PHE A 381 -16.02 -44.82 0.63
CA PHE A 381 -15.35 -45.20 1.90
C PHE A 381 -16.01 -46.42 2.53
N GLN A 382 -17.35 -46.50 2.51
CA GLN A 382 -18.12 -47.63 3.00
C GLN A 382 -17.85 -48.90 2.20
N THR A 383 -17.81 -48.80 0.86
CA THR A 383 -17.62 -49.96 -0.05
C THR A 383 -16.18 -50.47 -0.08
N THR A 384 -15.17 -49.62 0.09
CA THR A 384 -13.76 -50.01 -0.03
C THR A 384 -13.11 -50.39 1.30
N GLY A 385 -13.75 -50.19 2.45
CA GLY A 385 -13.26 -50.59 3.78
C GLY A 385 -11.87 -50.05 4.21
N LYS A 386 -11.29 -49.13 3.45
CA LYS A 386 -9.97 -48.59 3.74
C LYS A 386 -10.07 -47.48 4.78
N GLN A 387 -9.46 -47.73 5.94
CA GLN A 387 -9.28 -46.71 6.99
C GLN A 387 -8.59 -45.45 6.42
N PRO A 388 -8.95 -44.24 6.93
CA PRO A 388 -8.28 -43.01 6.54
C PRO A 388 -6.80 -43.11 6.89
N VAL A 389 -5.95 -42.62 5.96
CA VAL A 389 -4.51 -42.52 6.15
C VAL A 389 -4.21 -41.81 7.47
N LYS A 390 -3.53 -42.50 8.40
CA LYS A 390 -3.11 -41.91 9.68
C LYS A 390 -2.33 -40.61 9.40
N PRO A 391 -2.59 -39.51 10.12
CA PRO A 391 -1.84 -38.28 9.94
C PRO A 391 -0.36 -38.53 10.19
N VAL A 392 0.46 -38.12 9.25
CA VAL A 392 1.93 -38.17 9.39
C VAL A 392 2.31 -37.39 10.65
N ARG A 393 2.79 -38.11 11.66
CA ARG A 393 3.37 -37.49 12.87
C ARG A 393 4.59 -36.69 12.44
N THR A 394 4.50 -35.36 12.43
CA THR A 394 5.67 -34.50 12.34
C THR A 394 6.54 -34.77 13.55
N ARG A 395 7.74 -35.34 13.31
CA ARG A 395 8.79 -35.44 14.34
C ARG A 395 9.05 -33.99 14.82
N LYS A 396 8.83 -33.75 16.11
CA LYS A 396 9.42 -32.62 16.81
C LYS A 396 10.94 -32.84 16.73
N SER A 397 11.63 -31.97 16.01
CA SER A 397 13.08 -31.84 16.15
C SER A 397 13.35 -31.25 17.54
N ALA A 398 14.18 -31.98 18.30
CA ALA A 398 14.74 -31.55 19.57
C ALA A 398 15.66 -30.35 19.42
#